data_43debc356f151a770d60434f91d67ba1
#
_entry.id   43debc356f151a770d60434f91d67ba1
#
_cell.length_a   1.000
_cell.length_b   1.000
_cell.length_c   1.000
_cell.angle_alpha   90.00
_cell.angle_beta   90.00
_cell.angle_gamma   90.00
#
_symmetry.space_group_name_H-M   'P 1'
#
loop_
_entity.id
_entity.type
_entity.pdbx_description
1 polymer ?
#
loop_
_entity_poly.entity_id
_entity_poly.type
_entity_poly.pdbx_seq_one_letter_code
_entity_poly.pdbx_strand_id
1 'polypeptide(L)'
;MDQLRDTSQRAEVLLNNIASPLRPYLSHIGRFLLVVTFLEDALRIFFQWSEQVRFMMTYRSFPAFFAHIFLAYCVVMMVGGSLMGLARFKTPIACGMLASVVVVQTLGYGLLRHASFMLRNFSLLGGILLLLAESIANGDKRTRGMLFAGLPNITETERGTYVSLFGRILLILLFAALGLQGDFTPLSIVFAGMAGISCVMVAVGFKARYSAMFLVAILSVANIIINPWWMHSSESAERDFLRYDFFQWLSIMGGFLLLANTGPGEISLDEKKKTF
;
A
#
# COMPACT_ATOMS: atom_id res chain seq x y z
N MET A 1 21.01 -14.28 -28.74
CA MET A 1 20.21 -14.58 -27.52
C MET A 1 21.11 -14.72 -26.29
N ASP A 2 22.29 -15.28 -26.45
CA ASP A 2 23.21 -15.51 -25.29
C ASP A 2 23.74 -14.21 -24.67
N GLN A 3 24.04 -13.19 -25.46
CA GLN A 3 24.49 -11.88 -24.92
C GLN A 3 23.41 -11.17 -24.08
N LEU A 4 22.14 -11.28 -24.44
CA LEU A 4 21.03 -10.74 -23.65
C LEU A 4 20.83 -11.50 -22.35
N ARG A 5 21.09 -12.79 -22.36
CA ARG A 5 21.05 -13.65 -21.16
C ARG A 5 22.18 -13.31 -20.20
N ASP A 6 23.37 -13.10 -20.72
CA ASP A 6 24.58 -12.77 -19.93
C ASP A 6 24.48 -11.39 -19.30
N THR A 7 24.00 -10.38 -20.05
CA THR A 7 23.74 -9.04 -19.50
C THR A 7 22.63 -9.04 -18.46
N SER A 8 21.57 -9.84 -18.65
CA SER A 8 20.50 -10.00 -17.64
C SER A 8 21.02 -10.67 -16.37
N GLN A 9 21.85 -11.68 -16.47
CA GLN A 9 22.46 -12.36 -15.29
C GLN A 9 23.42 -11.44 -14.53
N ARG A 10 24.26 -10.67 -15.23
CA ARG A 10 25.16 -9.68 -14.60
C ARG A 10 24.37 -8.57 -13.89
N ALA A 11 23.29 -8.08 -14.49
CA ALA A 11 22.41 -7.11 -13.85
C ALA A 11 21.73 -7.70 -12.59
N GLU A 12 21.31 -8.96 -12.63
CA GLU A 12 20.73 -9.65 -11.47
C GLU A 12 21.74 -9.83 -10.32
N VAL A 13 22.99 -10.18 -10.65
CA VAL A 13 24.06 -10.30 -9.65
C VAL A 13 24.38 -8.96 -9.01
N LEU A 14 24.51 -7.89 -9.80
CA LEU A 14 24.73 -6.55 -9.29
C LEU A 14 23.57 -6.05 -8.41
N LEU A 15 22.33 -6.24 -8.87
CA LEU A 15 21.14 -5.89 -8.10
C LEU A 15 21.04 -6.70 -6.80
N ASN A 16 21.36 -7.99 -6.83
CA ASN A 16 21.40 -8.81 -5.61
C ASN A 16 22.48 -8.35 -4.61
N ASN A 17 23.65 -7.96 -5.10
CA ASN A 17 24.74 -7.47 -4.24
C ASN A 17 24.37 -6.14 -3.58
N ILE A 18 23.67 -5.25 -4.28
CA ILE A 18 23.17 -3.96 -3.75
C ILE A 18 21.96 -4.18 -2.82
N ALA A 19 21.08 -5.11 -3.18
CA ALA A 19 19.86 -5.36 -2.42
C ALA A 19 20.08 -6.22 -1.16
N SER A 20 21.12 -7.08 -1.15
CA SER A 20 21.37 -7.99 -0.01
C SER A 20 21.55 -7.29 1.34
N PRO A 21 22.35 -6.20 1.47
CA PRO A 21 22.50 -5.48 2.73
C PRO A 21 21.23 -4.71 3.14
N LEU A 22 20.37 -4.37 2.17
CA LEU A 22 19.13 -3.61 2.41
C LEU A 22 17.96 -4.53 2.81
N ARG A 23 18.01 -5.82 2.52
CA ARG A 23 16.91 -6.78 2.81
C ARG A 23 16.35 -6.71 4.23
N PRO A 24 17.16 -6.70 5.32
CA PRO A 24 16.61 -6.63 6.67
C PRO A 24 15.84 -5.33 6.93
N TYR A 25 16.23 -4.22 6.26
CA TYR A 25 15.60 -2.93 6.40
C TYR A 25 14.35 -2.77 5.54
N LEU A 26 14.26 -3.48 4.39
CA LEU A 26 13.12 -3.37 3.46
C LEU A 26 11.79 -3.66 4.14
N SER A 27 11.73 -4.66 5.02
CA SER A 27 10.51 -4.97 5.75
C SER A 27 10.10 -3.85 6.71
N HIS A 28 11.04 -3.24 7.44
CA HIS A 28 10.75 -2.15 8.37
C HIS A 28 10.36 -0.88 7.62
N ILE A 29 11.11 -0.53 6.56
CA ILE A 29 10.81 0.64 5.71
C ILE A 29 9.46 0.45 5.02
N GLY A 30 9.20 -0.73 4.44
CA GLY A 30 7.94 -1.02 3.78
C GLY A 30 6.74 -0.91 4.73
N ARG A 31 6.86 -1.42 5.95
CA ARG A 31 5.82 -1.28 6.99
C ARG A 31 5.61 0.18 7.38
N PHE A 32 6.70 0.93 7.60
CA PHE A 32 6.60 2.35 7.94
C PHE A 32 5.92 3.15 6.83
N LEU A 33 6.37 3.01 5.59
CA LEU A 33 5.78 3.70 4.46
C LEU A 33 4.30 3.35 4.27
N LEU A 34 3.93 2.09 4.50
CA LEU A 34 2.54 1.66 4.38
C LEU A 34 1.64 2.33 5.43
N VAL A 35 2.08 2.42 6.67
CA VAL A 35 1.24 2.97 7.75
C VAL A 35 1.32 4.49 7.86
N VAL A 36 2.31 5.14 7.22
CA VAL A 36 2.51 6.59 7.33
C VAL A 36 1.30 7.40 6.86
N THR A 37 0.58 6.90 5.85
CA THR A 37 -0.68 7.51 5.38
C THR A 37 -1.73 7.55 6.48
N PHE A 38 -1.88 6.46 7.24
CA PHE A 38 -2.84 6.39 8.34
C PHE A 38 -2.43 7.30 9.51
N LEU A 39 -1.12 7.42 9.77
CA LEU A 39 -0.62 8.34 10.79
C LEU A 39 -0.83 9.80 10.39
N GLU A 40 -0.58 10.13 9.12
CA GLU A 40 -0.82 11.46 8.58
C GLU A 40 -2.31 11.82 8.65
N ASP A 41 -3.19 10.91 8.22
CA ASP A 41 -4.64 11.14 8.26
C ASP A 41 -5.15 11.29 9.71
N ALA A 42 -4.63 10.48 10.64
CA ALA A 42 -4.95 10.61 12.06
C ALA A 42 -4.51 11.97 12.64
N LEU A 43 -3.31 12.44 12.30
CA LEU A 43 -2.80 13.75 12.71
C LEU A 43 -3.63 14.87 12.09
N ARG A 44 -3.97 14.77 10.81
CA ARG A 44 -4.80 15.74 10.12
C ARG A 44 -6.18 15.86 10.78
N ILE A 45 -6.85 14.74 11.06
CA ILE A 45 -8.13 14.74 11.78
C ILE A 45 -7.98 15.36 13.17
N PHE A 46 -6.91 15.04 13.89
CA PHE A 46 -6.66 15.55 15.24
C PHE A 46 -6.45 17.07 15.25
N PHE A 47 -5.64 17.62 14.34
CA PHE A 47 -5.37 19.05 14.28
C PHE A 47 -6.51 19.85 13.67
N GLN A 48 -7.28 19.28 12.74
CA GLN A 48 -8.42 19.92 12.09
C GLN A 48 -9.77 19.43 12.66
N TRP A 49 -9.81 19.02 13.93
CA TRP A 49 -10.97 18.38 14.55
C TRP A 49 -12.29 19.13 14.34
N SER A 50 -12.30 20.43 14.60
CA SER A 50 -13.51 21.28 14.49
C SER A 50 -14.01 21.36 13.05
N GLU A 51 -13.12 21.39 12.08
CA GLU A 51 -13.45 21.44 10.66
C GLU A 51 -14.04 20.11 10.18
N GLN A 52 -13.44 19.00 10.62
CA GLN A 52 -13.93 17.66 10.32
C GLN A 52 -15.32 17.42 10.93
N VAL A 53 -15.57 17.84 12.17
CA VAL A 53 -16.89 17.78 12.80
C VAL A 53 -17.89 18.61 12.02
N ARG A 54 -17.53 19.85 11.64
CA ARG A 54 -18.39 20.73 10.84
C ARG A 54 -18.72 20.11 9.49
N PHE A 55 -17.73 19.53 8.81
CA PHE A 55 -17.94 18.82 7.55
C PHE A 55 -18.96 17.69 7.70
N MET A 56 -18.81 16.83 8.73
CA MET A 56 -19.71 15.73 8.99
C MET A 56 -21.13 16.19 9.28
N MET A 57 -21.30 17.27 10.04
CA MET A 57 -22.61 17.85 10.36
C MET A 57 -23.27 18.46 9.12
N THR A 58 -22.53 19.24 8.33
CA THR A 58 -23.07 20.01 7.21
C THR A 58 -23.33 19.16 5.98
N TYR A 59 -22.38 18.32 5.58
CA TYR A 59 -22.45 17.57 4.32
C TYR A 59 -22.96 16.14 4.48
N ARG A 60 -22.83 15.56 5.69
CA ARG A 60 -23.25 14.17 5.95
C ARG A 60 -24.45 14.09 6.88
N SER A 61 -24.94 15.22 7.38
CA SER A 61 -26.10 15.31 8.30
C SER A 61 -25.92 14.46 9.57
N PHE A 62 -24.68 14.27 10.04
CA PHE A 62 -24.43 13.56 11.28
C PHE A 62 -24.77 14.48 12.46
N PRO A 63 -25.48 13.97 13.50
CA PRO A 63 -25.56 14.67 14.77
C PRO A 63 -24.16 14.89 15.36
N ALA A 64 -23.93 16.04 16.02
CA ALA A 64 -22.61 16.40 16.55
C ALA A 64 -21.97 15.28 17.39
N PHE A 65 -22.76 14.66 18.26
CA PHE A 65 -22.29 13.54 19.11
C PHE A 65 -21.73 12.38 18.29
N PHE A 66 -22.43 11.95 17.24
CA PHE A 66 -21.97 10.85 16.37
C PHE A 66 -20.76 11.24 15.54
N ALA A 67 -20.64 12.51 15.11
CA ALA A 67 -19.46 13.01 14.40
C ALA A 67 -18.20 12.92 15.29
N HIS A 68 -18.29 13.29 16.57
CA HIS A 68 -17.17 13.16 17.52
C HIS A 68 -16.77 11.70 17.74
N ILE A 69 -17.73 10.80 17.92
CA ILE A 69 -17.46 9.36 18.12
C ILE A 69 -16.79 8.76 16.86
N PHE A 70 -17.30 9.09 15.67
CA PHE A 70 -16.75 8.63 14.41
C PHE A 70 -15.29 9.06 14.23
N LEU A 71 -14.98 10.33 14.45
CA LEU A 71 -13.62 10.85 14.33
C LEU A 71 -12.68 10.25 15.39
N ALA A 72 -13.14 10.14 16.65
CA ALA A 72 -12.37 9.51 17.72
C ALA A 72 -12.06 8.04 17.40
N TYR A 73 -13.04 7.29 16.92
CA TYR A 73 -12.85 5.91 16.46
C TYR A 73 -11.78 5.85 15.36
N CYS A 74 -11.87 6.68 14.32
CA CYS A 74 -10.91 6.71 13.23
C CYS A 74 -9.47 6.98 13.75
N VAL A 75 -9.29 8.01 14.57
CA VAL A 75 -7.96 8.37 15.12
C VAL A 75 -7.39 7.24 15.97
N VAL A 76 -8.17 6.71 16.92
CA VAL A 76 -7.70 5.62 17.80
C VAL A 76 -7.31 4.39 17.02
N MET A 77 -8.15 3.96 16.05
CA MET A 77 -7.87 2.77 15.25
C MET A 77 -6.68 2.98 14.30
N MET A 78 -6.52 4.15 13.70
CA MET A 78 -5.38 4.47 12.84
C MET A 78 -4.07 4.49 13.63
N VAL A 79 -4.01 5.21 14.74
CA VAL A 79 -2.79 5.30 15.56
C VAL A 79 -2.46 3.94 16.18
N GLY A 80 -3.44 3.29 16.81
CA GLY A 80 -3.25 1.97 17.42
C GLY A 80 -2.83 0.90 16.41
N GLY A 81 -3.53 0.81 15.27
CA GLY A 81 -3.21 -0.14 14.20
C GLY A 81 -1.83 0.12 13.58
N SER A 82 -1.47 1.39 13.35
CA SER A 82 -0.17 1.77 12.82
C SER A 82 0.98 1.40 13.77
N LEU A 83 0.85 1.74 15.05
CA LEU A 83 1.87 1.41 16.05
C LEU A 83 2.03 -0.09 16.23
N MET A 84 0.93 -0.85 16.29
CA MET A 84 0.97 -2.32 16.38
C MET A 84 1.60 -2.94 15.12
N GLY A 85 1.28 -2.42 13.92
CA GLY A 85 1.85 -2.86 12.65
C GLY A 85 3.35 -2.64 12.57
N LEU A 86 3.83 -1.48 13.01
CA LEU A 86 5.26 -1.14 13.08
C LEU A 86 6.01 -2.00 14.10
N ALA A 87 5.45 -2.15 15.30
CA ALA A 87 6.03 -2.94 16.38
C ALA A 87 6.00 -4.45 16.12
N ARG A 88 5.40 -4.92 15.01
CA ARG A 88 5.16 -6.34 14.71
C ARG A 88 4.38 -7.06 15.81
N PHE A 89 3.58 -6.31 16.57
CA PHE A 89 2.78 -6.84 17.66
C PHE A 89 1.37 -7.14 17.18
N LYS A 90 0.97 -8.43 17.22
CA LYS A 90 -0.37 -8.88 16.79
C LYS A 90 -0.77 -8.28 15.43
N THR A 91 0.10 -8.35 14.45
CA THR A 91 -0.09 -7.77 13.10
C THR A 91 -1.48 -8.03 12.48
N PRO A 92 -2.14 -9.19 12.66
CA PRO A 92 -3.49 -9.39 12.13
C PRO A 92 -4.52 -8.44 12.74
N ILE A 93 -4.41 -8.17 14.04
CA ILE A 93 -5.30 -7.23 14.73
C ILE A 93 -5.04 -5.81 14.18
N ALA A 94 -3.76 -5.44 14.03
CA ALA A 94 -3.38 -4.17 13.40
C ALA A 94 -3.98 -4.03 11.99
N CYS A 95 -3.86 -5.06 11.15
CA CYS A 95 -4.47 -5.08 9.81
C CYS A 95 -5.99 -4.95 9.88
N GLY A 96 -6.65 -5.66 10.80
CA GLY A 96 -8.10 -5.54 11.04
C GLY A 96 -8.52 -4.13 11.46
N MET A 97 -7.77 -3.49 12.34
CA MET A 97 -8.01 -2.11 12.79
C MET A 97 -7.89 -1.14 11.61
N LEU A 98 -6.81 -1.19 10.85
CA LEU A 98 -6.59 -0.31 9.69
C LEU A 98 -7.63 -0.55 8.58
N ALA A 99 -7.96 -1.81 8.27
CA ALA A 99 -8.99 -2.14 7.29
C ALA A 99 -10.38 -1.65 7.73
N SER A 100 -10.71 -1.76 9.01
CA SER A 100 -11.98 -1.25 9.55
C SER A 100 -12.10 0.26 9.38
N VAL A 101 -11.01 1.01 9.57
CA VAL A 101 -10.99 2.46 9.33
C VAL A 101 -11.25 2.78 7.86
N VAL A 102 -10.58 2.09 6.91
CA VAL A 102 -10.80 2.31 5.47
C VAL A 102 -12.28 2.12 5.12
N VAL A 103 -12.91 1.07 5.63
CA VAL A 103 -14.34 0.81 5.39
C VAL A 103 -15.22 1.87 6.04
N VAL A 104 -14.98 2.17 7.32
CA VAL A 104 -15.78 3.13 8.09
C VAL A 104 -15.66 4.54 7.53
N GLN A 105 -14.46 4.99 7.13
CA GLN A 105 -14.27 6.27 6.47
C GLN A 105 -14.94 6.31 5.08
N THR A 106 -14.84 5.23 4.29
CA THR A 106 -15.51 5.16 2.98
C THR A 106 -17.00 5.37 3.11
N LEU A 107 -17.63 4.77 4.11
CA LEU A 107 -19.06 4.91 4.39
C LEU A 107 -19.39 6.28 5.02
N GLY A 108 -18.63 6.69 6.02
CA GLY A 108 -18.87 7.92 6.77
C GLY A 108 -18.73 9.17 5.91
N TYR A 109 -17.65 9.29 5.15
CA TYR A 109 -17.44 10.41 4.21
C TYR A 109 -18.24 10.27 2.91
N GLY A 110 -18.90 9.12 2.65
CA GLY A 110 -19.71 8.90 1.44
C GLY A 110 -18.92 8.79 0.16
N LEU A 111 -17.70 8.28 0.25
CA LEU A 111 -16.76 8.19 -0.86
C LEU A 111 -17.14 7.14 -1.91
N LEU A 112 -18.16 6.32 -1.66
CA LEU A 112 -18.66 5.29 -2.57
C LEU A 112 -19.07 5.82 -3.95
N ARG A 113 -19.45 7.10 -4.04
CA ARG A 113 -19.90 7.72 -5.30
C ARG A 113 -18.75 8.19 -6.19
N HIS A 114 -17.54 8.23 -5.69
CA HIS A 114 -16.37 8.73 -6.40
C HIS A 114 -15.40 7.59 -6.68
N ALA A 115 -15.34 7.13 -7.92
CA ALA A 115 -14.51 6.00 -8.35
C ALA A 115 -13.03 6.17 -7.98
N SER A 116 -12.49 7.38 -8.08
CA SER A 116 -11.10 7.67 -7.72
C SER A 116 -10.80 7.35 -6.26
N PHE A 117 -11.68 7.79 -5.33
CA PHE A 117 -11.50 7.50 -3.90
C PHE A 117 -11.70 6.02 -3.58
N MET A 118 -12.65 5.37 -4.26
CA MET A 118 -12.85 3.91 -4.12
C MET A 118 -11.59 3.13 -4.49
N LEU A 119 -10.99 3.44 -5.64
CA LEU A 119 -9.78 2.79 -6.11
C LEU A 119 -8.61 3.03 -5.15
N ARG A 120 -8.48 4.25 -4.61
CA ARG A 120 -7.48 4.58 -3.60
C ARG A 120 -7.67 3.75 -2.32
N ASN A 121 -8.88 3.63 -1.82
CA ASN A 121 -9.19 2.83 -0.64
C ASN A 121 -8.96 1.33 -0.87
N PHE A 122 -9.27 0.80 -2.04
CA PHE A 122 -8.92 -0.58 -2.42
C PHE A 122 -7.42 -0.82 -2.40
N SER A 123 -6.63 0.17 -2.81
CA SER A 123 -5.19 0.06 -2.73
C SER A 123 -4.65 0.01 -1.31
N LEU A 124 -5.16 0.87 -0.45
CA LEU A 124 -4.79 0.81 0.97
C LEU A 124 -5.09 -0.57 1.55
N LEU A 125 -6.27 -1.14 1.22
CA LEU A 125 -6.59 -2.53 1.58
C LEU A 125 -5.59 -3.52 0.98
N GLY A 126 -5.16 -3.33 -0.27
CA GLY A 126 -4.12 -4.14 -0.90
C GLY A 126 -2.79 -4.10 -0.14
N GLY A 127 -2.36 -2.91 0.27
CA GLY A 127 -1.18 -2.72 1.11
C GLY A 127 -1.31 -3.42 2.47
N ILE A 128 -2.47 -3.29 3.14
CA ILE A 128 -2.75 -3.97 4.41
C ILE A 128 -2.71 -5.50 4.24
N LEU A 129 -3.23 -6.04 3.14
CA LEU A 129 -3.16 -7.47 2.83
C LEU A 129 -1.73 -7.94 2.61
N LEU A 130 -0.88 -7.14 1.96
CA LEU A 130 0.53 -7.47 1.82
C LEU A 130 1.27 -7.44 3.16
N LEU A 131 0.92 -6.50 4.06
CA LEU A 131 1.42 -6.47 5.42
C LEU A 131 1.03 -7.74 6.19
N LEU A 132 -0.20 -8.19 6.00
CA LEU A 132 -0.69 -9.43 6.58
C LEU A 132 0.04 -10.65 6.01
N ALA A 133 0.19 -10.73 4.69
CA ALA A 133 0.92 -11.80 4.01
C ALA A 133 2.38 -11.90 4.48
N GLU A 134 3.05 -10.75 4.64
CA GLU A 134 4.41 -10.68 5.16
C GLU A 134 4.50 -11.19 6.61
N SER A 135 3.50 -10.89 7.44
CA SER A 135 3.44 -11.40 8.81
C SER A 135 3.23 -12.92 8.86
N ILE A 136 2.44 -13.47 7.95
CA ILE A 136 2.24 -14.93 7.82
C ILE A 136 3.54 -15.60 7.35
N ALA A 137 4.20 -15.03 6.34
CA ALA A 137 5.43 -15.57 5.77
C ALA A 137 6.59 -15.61 6.80
N ASN A 138 6.67 -14.60 7.66
CA ASN A 138 7.70 -14.51 8.71
C ASN A 138 7.46 -15.46 9.91
N GLY A 139 6.48 -16.32 9.85
CA GLY A 139 6.32 -17.44 10.77
C GLY A 139 5.78 -17.09 12.15
N ASP A 140 5.07 -15.97 12.30
CA ASP A 140 4.41 -15.65 13.57
C ASP A 140 3.29 -16.68 13.87
N LYS A 141 3.65 -17.72 14.63
CA LYS A 141 2.74 -18.83 15.02
C LYS A 141 1.44 -18.32 15.65
N ARG A 142 1.48 -17.17 16.32
CA ARG A 142 0.31 -16.54 16.95
C ARG A 142 -0.64 -15.93 15.92
N THR A 143 -0.09 -15.38 14.84
CA THR A 143 -0.84 -14.82 13.72
C THR A 143 -1.62 -15.90 12.99
N ARG A 144 -1.01 -17.08 12.81
CA ARG A 144 -1.57 -18.23 12.09
C ARG A 144 -2.84 -18.76 12.74
N GLY A 145 -2.84 -18.94 14.05
CA GLY A 145 -3.99 -19.50 14.77
C GLY A 145 -5.21 -18.58 14.85
N MET A 146 -5.00 -17.26 14.82
CA MET A 146 -6.07 -16.29 15.08
C MET A 146 -6.93 -15.98 13.84
N LEU A 147 -6.33 -15.96 12.64
CA LEU A 147 -7.03 -15.56 11.41
C LEU A 147 -7.87 -16.68 10.78
N PHE A 148 -7.52 -17.91 11.04
CA PHE A 148 -8.02 -19.05 10.25
C PHE A 148 -8.64 -20.17 11.11
N ALA A 149 -8.92 -19.87 12.36
CA ALA A 149 -9.68 -20.80 13.22
C ALA A 149 -11.07 -21.02 12.64
N GLY A 150 -11.26 -22.13 11.93
CA GLY A 150 -12.57 -22.51 11.39
C GLY A 150 -12.65 -22.72 9.88
N LEU A 151 -11.58 -22.50 9.10
CA LEU A 151 -11.54 -22.83 7.67
C LEU A 151 -10.85 -24.19 7.47
N PRO A 152 -11.59 -25.26 7.12
CA PRO A 152 -10.99 -26.57 6.86
C PRO A 152 -10.29 -26.59 5.48
N ASN A 153 -9.19 -27.34 5.39
CA ASN A 153 -8.57 -27.85 4.16
C ASN A 153 -7.73 -26.95 3.26
N ILE A 154 -7.35 -25.72 3.66
CA ILE A 154 -6.35 -24.96 2.89
C ILE A 154 -5.04 -24.93 3.69
N THR A 155 -3.93 -25.34 3.10
CA THR A 155 -2.61 -25.34 3.75
C THR A 155 -2.18 -23.89 4.09
N GLU A 156 -1.42 -23.70 5.15
CA GLU A 156 -1.00 -22.36 5.62
C GLU A 156 -0.21 -21.60 4.56
N THR A 157 0.59 -22.31 3.77
CA THR A 157 1.39 -21.77 2.66
C THR A 157 0.49 -21.22 1.54
N GLU A 158 -0.55 -21.96 1.16
CA GLU A 158 -1.51 -21.54 0.15
C GLU A 158 -2.27 -20.27 0.57
N ARG A 159 -2.65 -20.16 1.85
CA ARG A 159 -3.37 -18.98 2.37
C ARG A 159 -2.53 -17.71 2.26
N GLY A 160 -1.26 -17.76 2.66
CA GLY A 160 -0.33 -16.64 2.50
C GLY A 160 -0.18 -16.23 1.04
N THR A 161 -0.15 -17.20 0.14
CA THR A 161 -0.05 -17.02 -1.30
C THR A 161 -1.29 -16.32 -1.88
N TYR A 162 -2.50 -16.73 -1.52
CA TYR A 162 -3.73 -16.07 -1.99
C TYR A 162 -3.85 -14.64 -1.45
N VAL A 163 -3.52 -14.40 -0.17
CA VAL A 163 -3.53 -13.05 0.41
C VAL A 163 -2.53 -12.14 -0.31
N SER A 164 -1.34 -12.65 -0.62
CA SER A 164 -0.33 -11.91 -1.38
C SER A 164 -0.78 -11.61 -2.82
N LEU A 165 -1.39 -12.58 -3.49
CA LEU A 165 -1.91 -12.41 -4.86
C LEU A 165 -2.99 -11.32 -4.89
N PHE A 166 -3.94 -11.38 -3.97
CA PHE A 166 -5.02 -10.40 -3.88
C PHE A 166 -4.50 -9.00 -3.56
N GLY A 167 -3.55 -8.89 -2.63
CA GLY A 167 -2.87 -7.63 -2.33
C GLY A 167 -2.17 -7.03 -3.55
N ARG A 168 -1.48 -7.86 -4.36
CA ARG A 168 -0.83 -7.42 -5.61
C ARG A 168 -1.84 -6.86 -6.61
N ILE A 169 -2.95 -7.57 -6.83
CA ILE A 169 -4.00 -7.13 -7.76
C ILE A 169 -4.56 -5.78 -7.33
N LEU A 170 -4.84 -5.58 -6.03
CA LEU A 170 -5.36 -4.33 -5.51
C LEU A 170 -4.36 -3.17 -5.68
N LEU A 171 -3.06 -3.40 -5.44
CA LEU A 171 -2.03 -2.38 -5.68
C LEU A 171 -1.94 -1.98 -7.16
N ILE A 172 -2.07 -2.95 -8.06
CA ILE A 172 -2.01 -2.70 -9.51
C ILE A 172 -3.22 -1.94 -10.00
N LEU A 173 -4.40 -2.27 -9.51
CA LEU A 173 -5.63 -1.54 -9.82
C LEU A 173 -5.52 -0.06 -9.45
N LEU A 174 -4.90 0.25 -8.31
CA LEU A 174 -4.66 1.65 -7.96
C LEU A 174 -3.68 2.32 -8.90
N PHE A 175 -2.55 1.66 -9.18
CA PHE A 175 -1.55 2.24 -10.07
C PHE A 175 -2.16 2.57 -11.43
N ALA A 176 -2.99 1.66 -11.96
CA ALA A 176 -3.75 1.90 -13.18
C ALA A 176 -4.69 3.11 -13.03
N ALA A 177 -5.37 3.24 -11.88
CA ALA A 177 -6.26 4.36 -11.63
C ALA A 177 -5.55 5.72 -11.52
N LEU A 178 -4.36 5.76 -10.92
CA LEU A 178 -3.53 6.97 -10.86
C LEU A 178 -3.01 7.36 -12.25
N GLY A 179 -2.61 6.40 -13.07
CA GLY A 179 -2.18 6.64 -14.45
C GLY A 179 -3.26 7.24 -15.34
N LEU A 180 -4.54 6.94 -15.08
CA LEU A 180 -5.68 7.50 -15.81
C LEU A 180 -6.05 8.93 -15.43
N GLN A 181 -5.55 9.44 -14.29
CA GLN A 181 -5.87 10.77 -13.77
C GLN A 181 -4.79 11.83 -14.07
N GLY A 182 -3.62 11.41 -14.57
CA GLY A 182 -2.50 12.30 -14.85
C GLY A 182 -2.65 13.11 -16.12
N ASP A 183 -2.09 14.31 -16.15
CA ASP A 183 -1.95 15.12 -17.35
C ASP A 183 -1.09 14.40 -18.40
N PHE A 184 -1.57 14.34 -19.64
CA PHE A 184 -0.88 13.65 -20.74
C PHE A 184 0.28 14.49 -21.31
N THR A 185 1.28 14.77 -20.50
CA THR A 185 2.53 15.31 -21.01
C THR A 185 3.40 14.19 -21.61
N PRO A 186 4.25 14.44 -22.61
CA PRO A 186 5.11 13.40 -23.20
C PRO A 186 5.95 12.66 -22.15
N LEU A 187 6.41 13.37 -21.13
CA LEU A 187 7.21 12.82 -20.04
C LEU A 187 6.34 11.90 -19.14
N SER A 188 5.12 12.33 -18.80
CA SER A 188 4.20 11.52 -17.99
C SER A 188 3.79 10.23 -18.70
N ILE A 189 3.63 10.26 -20.02
CA ILE A 189 3.32 9.06 -20.83
C ILE A 189 4.47 8.06 -20.76
N VAL A 190 5.72 8.50 -20.86
CA VAL A 190 6.89 7.61 -20.76
C VAL A 190 6.96 6.97 -19.37
N PHE A 191 6.83 7.76 -18.30
CA PHE A 191 6.82 7.24 -16.93
C PHE A 191 5.65 6.27 -16.70
N ALA A 192 4.45 6.61 -17.15
CA ALA A 192 3.27 5.75 -17.04
C ALA A 192 3.45 4.43 -17.80
N GLY A 193 4.06 4.47 -18.99
CA GLY A 193 4.37 3.27 -19.77
C GLY A 193 5.36 2.34 -19.09
N MET A 194 6.48 2.88 -18.58
CA MET A 194 7.49 2.10 -17.83
C MET A 194 6.90 1.49 -16.55
N ALA A 195 6.15 2.28 -15.83
CA ALA A 195 5.51 1.83 -14.61
C ALA A 195 4.40 0.82 -14.89
N GLY A 196 3.63 0.98 -15.97
CA GLY A 196 2.61 0.04 -16.41
C GLY A 196 3.19 -1.35 -16.76
N ILE A 197 4.28 -1.38 -17.52
CA ILE A 197 5.00 -2.63 -17.82
C ILE A 197 5.46 -3.32 -16.54
N SER A 198 6.06 -2.56 -15.61
CA SER A 198 6.53 -3.09 -14.34
C SER A 198 5.38 -3.61 -13.47
N CYS A 199 4.22 -2.93 -13.49
CA CYS A 199 3.01 -3.41 -12.81
C CYS A 199 2.51 -4.73 -13.38
N VAL A 200 2.49 -4.89 -14.71
CA VAL A 200 2.11 -6.17 -15.34
C VAL A 200 3.09 -7.28 -14.93
N MET A 201 4.40 -7.00 -14.90
CA MET A 201 5.39 -7.98 -14.46
C MET A 201 5.18 -8.38 -12.98
N VAL A 202 4.84 -7.44 -12.12
CA VAL A 202 4.49 -7.71 -10.71
C VAL A 202 3.20 -8.53 -10.62
N ALA A 203 2.18 -8.21 -11.43
CA ALA A 203 0.90 -8.94 -11.45
C ALA A 203 1.09 -10.41 -11.78
N VAL A 204 1.82 -10.65 -12.86
CA VAL A 204 2.09 -12.01 -13.38
C VAL A 204 3.11 -12.76 -12.50
N GLY A 205 3.83 -12.03 -11.65
CA GLY A 205 4.88 -12.61 -10.79
C GLY A 205 6.14 -12.99 -11.59
N PHE A 206 6.43 -12.27 -12.67
CA PHE A 206 7.66 -12.44 -13.44
C PHE A 206 8.71 -11.42 -12.98
N LYS A 207 9.84 -11.92 -12.43
CA LYS A 207 10.86 -11.08 -11.80
C LYS A 207 10.26 -10.05 -10.83
N ALA A 208 9.19 -10.44 -10.14
CA ALA A 208 8.31 -9.54 -9.38
C ALA A 208 9.07 -8.71 -8.33
N ARG A 209 10.12 -9.27 -7.73
CA ARG A 209 10.96 -8.55 -6.77
C ARG A 209 11.67 -7.35 -7.40
N TYR A 210 12.29 -7.55 -8.57
CA TYR A 210 13.02 -6.49 -9.27
C TYR A 210 12.06 -5.44 -9.83
N SER A 211 10.94 -5.88 -10.40
CA SER A 211 9.91 -5.00 -10.92
C SER A 211 9.29 -4.14 -9.82
N ALA A 212 9.04 -4.70 -8.63
CA ALA A 212 8.55 -3.95 -7.47
C ALA A 212 9.58 -2.90 -6.99
N MET A 213 10.86 -3.25 -6.92
CA MET A 213 11.92 -2.28 -6.55
C MET A 213 12.06 -1.16 -7.59
N PHE A 214 11.96 -1.49 -8.87
CA PHE A 214 11.99 -0.51 -9.95
C PHE A 214 10.79 0.43 -9.90
N LEU A 215 9.58 -0.10 -9.63
CA LEU A 215 8.39 0.71 -9.38
C LEU A 215 8.57 1.67 -8.22
N VAL A 216 9.12 1.21 -7.09
CA VAL A 216 9.39 2.07 -5.94
C VAL A 216 10.32 3.22 -6.31
N ALA A 217 11.37 2.95 -7.09
CA ALA A 217 12.29 4.00 -7.55
C ALA A 217 11.59 5.04 -8.44
N ILE A 218 10.80 4.59 -9.43
CA ILE A 218 10.03 5.48 -10.31
C ILE A 218 9.01 6.29 -9.50
N LEU A 219 8.23 5.62 -8.64
CA LEU A 219 7.21 6.27 -7.83
C LEU A 219 7.81 7.28 -6.86
N SER A 220 9.02 7.03 -6.31
CA SER A 220 9.70 7.97 -5.43
C SER A 220 10.05 9.27 -6.14
N VAL A 221 10.61 9.19 -7.35
CA VAL A 221 10.93 10.36 -8.15
C VAL A 221 9.66 11.09 -8.60
N ALA A 222 8.70 10.35 -9.11
CA ALA A 222 7.43 10.91 -9.58
C ALA A 222 6.65 11.58 -8.44
N ASN A 223 6.63 11.01 -7.25
CA ASN A 223 5.94 11.58 -6.09
C ASN A 223 6.49 12.95 -5.67
N ILE A 224 7.81 13.12 -5.71
CA ILE A 224 8.45 14.40 -5.39
C ILE A 224 8.10 15.45 -6.43
N ILE A 225 8.01 15.08 -7.70
CA ILE A 225 7.76 16.01 -8.82
C ILE A 225 6.27 16.36 -8.91
N ILE A 226 5.39 15.38 -8.77
CA ILE A 226 3.93 15.54 -9.00
C ILE A 226 3.23 16.09 -7.77
N ASN A 227 3.66 15.72 -6.56
CA ASN A 227 3.01 16.09 -5.31
C ASN A 227 3.87 17.01 -4.43
N PRO A 228 4.35 18.17 -4.91
CA PRO A 228 5.23 19.08 -4.16
C PRO A 228 4.42 19.95 -3.17
N TRP A 229 3.70 19.32 -2.22
CA TRP A 229 2.82 20.00 -1.26
C TRP A 229 3.52 21.08 -0.43
N TRP A 230 4.85 20.99 -0.26
CA TRP A 230 5.66 21.98 0.47
C TRP A 230 5.86 23.29 -0.29
N MET A 231 5.56 23.34 -1.60
CA MET A 231 5.63 24.54 -2.42
C MET A 231 4.38 25.41 -2.33
N HIS A 232 3.29 24.91 -1.71
CA HIS A 232 2.00 25.59 -1.62
C HIS A 232 1.80 26.18 -0.23
N SER A 233 1.05 27.30 -0.17
CA SER A 233 0.74 27.99 1.08
C SER A 233 -0.05 27.12 2.05
N SER A 234 0.16 27.33 3.37
CA SER A 234 -0.43 26.50 4.43
C SER A 234 -1.97 26.51 4.46
N GLU A 235 -2.57 27.53 3.88
CA GLU A 235 -4.04 27.75 3.89
C GLU A 235 -4.73 27.29 2.61
N SER A 236 -3.98 26.77 1.61
CA SER A 236 -4.57 26.35 0.35
C SER A 236 -5.12 24.93 0.43
N ALA A 237 -6.36 24.73 -0.03
CA ALA A 237 -6.96 23.41 -0.18
C ALA A 237 -6.13 22.48 -1.12
N GLU A 238 -5.45 23.07 -2.11
CA GLU A 238 -4.57 22.36 -3.04
C GLU A 238 -3.41 21.68 -2.31
N ARG A 239 -2.80 22.36 -1.32
CA ARG A 239 -1.76 21.77 -0.48
C ARG A 239 -2.23 20.52 0.25
N ASP A 240 -3.45 20.56 0.81
CA ASP A 240 -3.99 19.42 1.56
C ASP A 240 -4.24 18.22 0.63
N PHE A 241 -4.69 18.45 -0.60
CA PHE A 241 -4.84 17.38 -1.61
C PHE A 241 -3.49 16.79 -2.02
N LEU A 242 -2.51 17.63 -2.36
CA LEU A 242 -1.17 17.18 -2.74
C LEU A 242 -0.47 16.44 -1.60
N ARG A 243 -0.66 16.91 -0.36
CA ARG A 243 -0.14 16.25 0.83
C ARG A 243 -0.77 14.87 1.02
N TYR A 244 -2.08 14.77 0.91
CA TYR A 244 -2.79 13.50 0.97
C TYR A 244 -2.29 12.53 -0.11
N ASP A 245 -2.18 12.98 -1.35
CA ASP A 245 -1.69 12.16 -2.45
C ASP A 245 -0.23 11.74 -2.23
N PHE A 246 0.63 12.64 -1.75
CA PHE A 246 2.03 12.34 -1.43
C PHE A 246 2.15 11.17 -0.44
N PHE A 247 1.44 11.23 0.69
CA PHE A 247 1.49 10.17 1.69
C PHE A 247 0.85 8.87 1.19
N GLN A 248 -0.16 8.96 0.36
CA GLN A 248 -0.77 7.78 -0.25
C GLN A 248 0.19 7.06 -1.20
N TRP A 249 0.96 7.80 -2.00
CA TRP A 249 2.02 7.21 -2.83
C TRP A 249 3.10 6.54 -1.99
N LEU A 250 3.45 7.11 -0.84
CA LEU A 250 4.36 6.46 0.12
C LEU A 250 3.80 5.10 0.59
N SER A 251 2.50 5.03 0.90
CA SER A 251 1.87 3.78 1.31
C SER A 251 1.90 2.72 0.20
N ILE A 252 1.69 3.10 -1.04
CA ILE A 252 1.81 2.20 -2.20
C ILE A 252 3.24 1.68 -2.34
N MET A 253 4.22 2.56 -2.26
CA MET A 253 5.64 2.18 -2.27
C MET A 253 5.97 1.22 -1.14
N GLY A 254 5.39 1.44 0.05
CA GLY A 254 5.48 0.52 1.18
C GLY A 254 4.98 -0.89 0.85
N GLY A 255 3.82 -0.99 0.20
CA GLY A 255 3.26 -2.25 -0.28
C GLY A 255 4.19 -2.96 -1.28
N PHE A 256 4.76 -2.24 -2.26
CA PHE A 256 5.72 -2.82 -3.20
C PHE A 256 7.04 -3.23 -2.54
N LEU A 257 7.51 -2.51 -1.52
CA LEU A 257 8.69 -2.92 -0.74
C LEU A 257 8.43 -4.21 0.06
N LEU A 258 7.25 -4.34 0.67
CA LEU A 258 6.86 -5.58 1.34
C LEU A 258 6.80 -6.74 0.35
N LEU A 259 6.23 -6.53 -0.84
CA LEU A 259 6.21 -7.51 -1.91
C LEU A 259 7.61 -7.89 -2.38
N ALA A 260 8.51 -6.92 -2.56
CA ALA A 260 9.89 -7.18 -2.93
C ALA A 260 10.64 -8.01 -1.87
N ASN A 261 10.29 -7.83 -0.59
CA ASN A 261 10.88 -8.57 0.51
C ASN A 261 10.33 -10.01 0.61
N THR A 262 9.00 -10.19 0.58
CA THR A 262 8.34 -11.51 0.70
C THR A 262 8.44 -12.34 -0.58
N GLY A 263 8.56 -11.69 -1.73
CA GLY A 263 8.50 -12.33 -3.05
C GLY A 263 7.06 -12.51 -3.56
N PRO A 264 6.92 -13.03 -4.79
CA PRO A 264 5.62 -13.10 -5.47
C PRO A 264 4.69 -14.22 -4.97
N GLY A 265 5.16 -15.10 -4.07
CA GLY A 265 4.41 -16.27 -3.63
C GLY A 265 4.39 -17.41 -4.65
N GLU A 266 3.84 -18.56 -4.26
CA GLU A 266 3.83 -19.79 -5.07
C GLU A 266 3.04 -19.67 -6.39
N ILE A 267 2.01 -18.82 -6.42
CA ILE A 267 1.26 -18.51 -7.65
C ILE A 267 1.96 -17.39 -8.41
N SER A 268 3.10 -17.74 -9.04
CA SER A 268 3.88 -16.81 -9.85
C SER A 268 4.62 -17.55 -10.95
N LEU A 269 4.95 -16.86 -12.05
CA LEU A 269 5.78 -17.43 -13.11
C LEU A 269 7.21 -17.70 -12.64
N ASP A 270 7.72 -16.94 -11.67
CA ASP A 270 9.05 -17.14 -11.12
C ASP A 270 9.17 -18.47 -10.38
N GLU A 271 8.13 -18.88 -9.66
CA GLU A 271 8.13 -20.14 -8.91
C GLU A 271 7.88 -21.35 -9.82
N LYS A 272 6.98 -21.21 -10.83
CA LYS A 272 6.77 -22.27 -11.83
C LYS A 272 8.02 -22.59 -12.63
N LYS A 273 8.89 -21.61 -12.90
CA LYS A 273 10.18 -21.85 -13.58
C LYS A 273 11.21 -22.61 -12.75
N LYS A 274 11.08 -22.65 -11.43
CA LYS A 274 11.98 -23.42 -10.56
C LYS A 274 11.59 -24.89 -10.47
N THR A 275 10.34 -25.22 -10.80
CA THR A 275 9.81 -26.58 -10.76
C THR A 275 10.01 -27.34 -12.08
N PHE A 276 10.47 -26.68 -13.14
CA PHE A 276 10.92 -27.26 -14.42
C PHE A 276 12.42 -27.05 -14.61
#